data_5b758f405d5523a6e8ecf3707f81c054
#
_entry.id   5b758f405d5523a6e8ecf3707f81c054
#
_cell.length_a   1.000
_cell.length_b   1.000
_cell.length_c   1.000
_cell.angle_alpha   90.00
_cell.angle_beta   90.00
_cell.angle_gamma   90.00
#
_symmetry.space_group_name_H-M   'P 1'
#
loop_
_entity.id
_entity.type
_entity.pdbx_description
1 polymer ?
#
loop_
_entity_poly.entity_id
_entity_poly.type
_entity_poly.pdbx_seq_one_letter_code
_entity_poly.pdbx_strand_id
1 'polypeptide(L)'
;MKAWIMLMLALALPMAAIGEEAQEGGDKVSYISLSPPFVGNYGLDGSSRLKVYKADISLRVTGADAARAVKANDPLIRNQLVGLFTQQTSETLGSVEAKEKLRQEALKQIRQVMSDETGKPMVDDLLFNNLIVQ
;
A
#
# COMPACT_ATOMS: atom_id res chain seq x y z
N MET A 1 0.40 -53.81 56.38
CA MET A 1 0.14 -52.38 56.35
C MET A 1 0.82 -51.77 55.16
N LYS A 2 0.08 -51.46 54.23
CA LYS A 2 0.63 -51.07 52.94
C LYS A 2 0.29 -49.64 52.67
N ALA A 3 1.28 -48.78 52.72
CA ALA A 3 1.12 -47.41 52.29
C ALA A 3 1.19 -47.38 50.77
N TRP A 4 0.06 -47.14 50.16
CA TRP A 4 -0.01 -46.92 48.74
C TRP A 4 0.18 -45.45 48.50
N ILE A 5 1.39 -45.14 48.14
CA ILE A 5 1.69 -43.80 47.65
C ILE A 5 1.28 -43.80 46.20
N MET A 6 0.10 -43.32 45.95
CA MET A 6 -0.30 -42.94 44.60
C MET A 6 0.48 -41.71 44.21
N LEU A 7 1.49 -41.95 43.41
CA LEU A 7 2.23 -40.89 42.73
C LEU A 7 1.30 -40.33 41.63
N MET A 8 0.60 -39.30 41.93
CA MET A 8 -0.08 -38.51 40.88
C MET A 8 0.99 -37.76 40.15
N LEU A 9 1.42 -38.32 39.05
CA LEU A 9 2.22 -37.63 38.07
C LEU A 9 1.29 -36.63 37.35
N ALA A 10 1.26 -35.43 37.84
CA ALA A 10 0.63 -34.34 37.13
C ALA A 10 1.42 -34.10 35.87
N LEU A 11 0.92 -34.59 34.77
CA LEU A 11 1.42 -34.26 33.46
C LEU A 11 1.07 -32.81 33.17
N ALA A 12 1.91 -31.90 33.62
CA ALA A 12 1.83 -30.52 33.16
C ALA A 12 2.25 -30.53 31.70
N LEU A 13 1.28 -30.62 30.83
CA LEU A 13 1.47 -30.33 29.43
C LEU A 13 1.85 -28.85 29.31
N PRO A 14 3.00 -28.51 28.78
CA PRO A 14 3.24 -27.13 28.43
C PRO A 14 2.22 -26.77 27.36
N MET A 15 1.30 -25.91 27.71
CA MET A 15 0.53 -25.22 26.72
C MET A 15 1.53 -24.41 25.90
N ALA A 16 1.95 -24.98 24.79
CA ALA A 16 2.70 -24.23 23.80
C ALA A 16 1.89 -22.99 23.45
N ALA A 17 2.51 -21.87 23.60
CA ALA A 17 1.89 -20.59 23.29
C ALA A 17 1.50 -20.57 21.81
N ILE A 18 0.24 -20.79 21.55
CA ILE A 18 -0.36 -20.71 20.21
C ILE A 18 -0.70 -19.24 19.93
N GLY A 19 0.11 -18.31 20.37
CA GLY A 19 -0.21 -16.89 20.24
C GLY A 19 0.72 -16.11 19.33
N GLU A 20 1.89 -16.66 19.04
CA GLU A 20 2.91 -15.87 18.32
C GLU A 20 2.63 -15.74 16.83
N GLU A 21 2.02 -16.72 16.19
CA GLU A 21 1.70 -16.67 14.77
C GLU A 21 0.59 -15.64 14.43
N ALA A 22 -0.33 -15.37 15.36
CA ALA A 22 -1.39 -14.42 15.14
C ALA A 22 -0.94 -12.94 15.23
N GLN A 23 0.24 -12.68 15.80
CA GLN A 23 0.78 -11.33 15.95
C GLN A 23 1.79 -10.94 14.88
N GLU A 24 2.32 -11.90 14.14
CA GLU A 24 3.34 -11.65 13.11
C GLU A 24 2.85 -10.81 11.93
N GLY A 25 1.55 -10.73 11.69
CA GLY A 25 0.97 -9.93 10.60
C GLY A 25 0.57 -8.51 11.00
N GLY A 26 0.40 -8.21 12.33
CA GLY A 26 -0.21 -6.97 12.80
C GLY A 26 0.62 -5.72 12.53
N ASP A 27 1.94 -5.82 12.72
CA ASP A 27 2.86 -4.70 12.61
C ASP A 27 3.82 -4.81 11.43
N LYS A 28 3.64 -5.82 10.60
CA LYS A 28 4.51 -6.05 9.46
C LYS A 28 4.29 -5.00 8.39
N VAL A 29 5.35 -4.26 8.08
CA VAL A 29 5.38 -3.34 6.96
C VAL A 29 5.62 -4.12 5.67
N SER A 30 4.84 -3.85 4.66
CA SER A 30 5.03 -4.41 3.32
C SER A 30 4.79 -3.35 2.25
N TYR A 31 5.35 -3.61 1.07
CA TYR A 31 5.21 -2.75 -0.10
C TYR A 31 4.44 -3.49 -1.16
N ILE A 32 3.38 -2.87 -1.65
CA ILE A 32 2.53 -3.44 -2.69
C ILE A 32 2.84 -2.70 -3.97
N SER A 33 3.41 -3.40 -4.95
CA SER A 33 3.65 -2.85 -6.28
C SER A 33 2.37 -2.85 -7.09
N LEU A 34 2.04 -1.71 -7.66
CA LEU A 34 0.90 -1.58 -8.55
C LEU A 34 1.33 -1.98 -9.97
N SER A 35 0.91 -3.16 -10.40
CA SER A 35 1.26 -3.72 -11.71
C SER A 35 0.02 -3.87 -12.59
N PRO A 36 0.16 -3.63 -13.91
CA PRO A 36 1.34 -3.14 -14.62
C PRO A 36 1.64 -1.67 -14.31
N PRO A 37 2.84 -1.16 -14.68
CA PRO A 37 3.16 0.26 -14.54
C PRO A 37 2.13 1.15 -15.22
N PHE A 38 1.99 2.37 -14.70
CA PHE A 38 1.11 3.36 -15.29
C PHE A 38 1.77 3.96 -16.52
N VAL A 39 1.08 3.96 -17.64
CA VAL A 39 1.52 4.63 -18.87
C VAL A 39 0.34 5.40 -19.41
N GLY A 40 0.55 6.67 -19.70
CA GLY A 40 -0.52 7.51 -20.20
C GLY A 40 -0.02 8.86 -20.70
N ASN A 41 -0.96 9.70 -21.04
CA ASN A 41 -0.72 11.04 -21.54
C ASN A 41 -0.99 12.08 -20.47
N TYR A 42 -0.25 13.18 -20.55
CA TYR A 42 -0.45 14.32 -19.65
C TYR A 42 -0.29 15.61 -20.45
N GLY A 43 -0.53 16.75 -19.78
CA GLY A 43 -0.34 18.05 -20.39
C GLY A 43 -1.36 18.35 -21.47
N LEU A 44 -2.64 18.08 -21.20
CA LEU A 44 -3.75 18.37 -22.11
C LEU A 44 -4.09 19.87 -22.14
N ASP A 45 -3.06 20.71 -22.23
CA ASP A 45 -3.17 22.17 -22.14
C ASP A 45 -3.21 22.85 -23.51
N GLY A 46 -3.53 22.10 -24.55
CA GLY A 46 -3.57 22.61 -25.94
C GLY A 46 -2.25 22.58 -26.66
N SER A 47 -1.22 22.00 -26.08
CA SER A 47 0.06 21.78 -26.74
C SER A 47 -0.13 20.75 -27.87
N SER A 48 0.54 21.01 -29.02
CA SER A 48 0.45 20.13 -30.19
C SER A 48 1.25 18.84 -30.04
N ARG A 49 2.03 18.70 -28.98
CA ARG A 49 2.82 17.51 -28.70
C ARG A 49 2.14 16.62 -27.66
N LEU A 50 2.00 15.36 -28.01
CA LEU A 50 1.55 14.34 -27.10
C LEU A 50 2.68 14.05 -26.09
N LYS A 51 2.40 14.31 -24.82
CA LYS A 51 3.33 14.04 -23.72
C LYS A 51 2.94 12.75 -23.05
N VAL A 52 3.92 11.94 -22.70
CA VAL A 52 3.74 10.60 -22.12
C VAL A 52 4.44 10.52 -20.79
N TYR A 53 3.79 9.92 -19.80
CA TYR A 53 4.40 9.53 -18.56
C TYR A 53 4.41 8.01 -18.41
N LYS A 54 5.40 7.52 -17.68
CA LYS A 54 5.43 6.15 -17.17
C LYS A 54 5.79 6.19 -15.69
N ALA A 55 4.96 5.55 -14.87
CA ALA A 55 5.16 5.54 -13.43
C ALA A 55 5.08 4.12 -12.87
N ASP A 56 6.09 3.73 -12.11
CA ASP A 56 6.11 2.55 -11.28
C ASP A 56 5.85 2.97 -9.84
N ILE A 57 4.80 2.44 -9.25
CA ILE A 57 4.33 2.88 -7.94
C ILE A 57 4.24 1.70 -6.99
N SER A 58 4.73 1.90 -5.77
CA SER A 58 4.53 0.99 -4.65
C SER A 58 3.83 1.71 -3.51
N LEU A 59 2.95 0.99 -2.83
CA LEU A 59 2.25 1.48 -1.64
C LEU A 59 2.79 0.78 -0.41
N ARG A 60 3.20 1.55 0.60
CA ARG A 60 3.59 0.99 1.88
C ARG A 60 2.35 0.84 2.76
N VAL A 61 2.20 -0.35 3.34
CA VAL A 61 1.11 -0.68 4.24
C VAL A 61 1.64 -1.38 5.48
N THR A 62 0.88 -1.33 6.56
CA THR A 62 1.21 -2.01 7.81
C THR A 62 0.10 -2.99 8.17
N GLY A 63 0.47 -4.25 8.29
CA GLY A 63 -0.44 -5.33 8.65
C GLY A 63 -1.08 -6.05 7.47
N ALA A 64 -1.48 -7.28 7.71
CA ALA A 64 -2.06 -8.15 6.69
C ALA A 64 -3.43 -7.65 6.21
N ASP A 65 -4.22 -7.06 7.09
CA ASP A 65 -5.55 -6.55 6.74
C ASP A 65 -5.44 -5.37 5.78
N ALA A 66 -4.50 -4.45 6.04
CA ALA A 66 -4.25 -3.33 5.15
C ALA A 66 -3.76 -3.81 3.78
N ALA A 67 -2.86 -4.78 3.75
CA ALA A 67 -2.36 -5.36 2.50
C ALA A 67 -3.50 -5.98 1.67
N ARG A 68 -4.38 -6.74 2.31
CA ARG A 68 -5.54 -7.34 1.63
C ARG A 68 -6.51 -6.28 1.11
N ALA A 69 -6.81 -5.28 1.92
CA ALA A 69 -7.73 -4.21 1.55
C ALA A 69 -7.22 -3.42 0.34
N VAL A 70 -5.93 -3.09 0.33
CA VAL A 70 -5.31 -2.38 -0.79
C VAL A 70 -5.35 -3.21 -2.06
N LYS A 71 -4.99 -4.49 -1.99
CA LYS A 71 -5.06 -5.40 -3.15
C LYS A 71 -6.48 -5.55 -3.67
N ALA A 72 -7.46 -5.66 -2.79
CA ALA A 72 -8.87 -5.78 -3.17
C ALA A 72 -9.41 -4.52 -3.86
N ASN A 73 -8.84 -3.36 -3.56
CA ASN A 73 -9.27 -2.08 -4.10
C ASN A 73 -8.32 -1.54 -5.19
N ASP A 74 -7.46 -2.39 -5.73
CA ASP A 74 -6.49 -2.00 -6.77
C ASP A 74 -7.15 -1.25 -7.94
N PRO A 75 -8.29 -1.70 -8.51
CA PRO A 75 -8.91 -0.96 -9.61
C PRO A 75 -9.31 0.48 -9.26
N LEU A 76 -9.83 0.70 -8.06
CA LEU A 76 -10.21 2.04 -7.59
C LEU A 76 -8.97 2.92 -7.40
N ILE A 77 -7.93 2.37 -6.80
CA ILE A 77 -6.65 3.05 -6.60
C ILE A 77 -6.07 3.44 -7.95
N ARG A 78 -6.04 2.50 -8.90
CA ARG A 78 -5.52 2.73 -10.24
C ARG A 78 -6.28 3.83 -10.97
N ASN A 79 -7.60 3.79 -10.94
CA ASN A 79 -8.43 4.83 -11.57
C ASN A 79 -8.16 6.21 -10.99
N GLN A 80 -8.01 6.30 -9.68
CA GLN A 80 -7.71 7.57 -9.01
C GLN A 80 -6.37 8.13 -9.47
N LEU A 81 -5.34 7.28 -9.54
CA LEU A 81 -4.00 7.69 -9.95
C LEU A 81 -3.95 8.08 -11.44
N VAL A 82 -4.62 7.33 -12.31
CA VAL A 82 -4.70 7.68 -13.73
C VAL A 82 -5.34 9.07 -13.89
N GLY A 83 -6.42 9.33 -13.17
CA GLY A 83 -7.07 10.65 -13.19
C GLY A 83 -6.14 11.76 -12.74
N LEU A 84 -5.39 11.53 -11.67
CA LEU A 84 -4.43 12.49 -11.16
C LEU A 84 -3.30 12.77 -12.17
N PHE A 85 -2.71 11.73 -12.74
CA PHE A 85 -1.60 11.87 -13.68
C PHE A 85 -2.02 12.56 -14.97
N THR A 86 -3.21 12.30 -15.47
CA THR A 86 -3.75 12.93 -16.68
C THR A 86 -3.88 14.44 -16.53
N GLN A 87 -4.13 14.93 -15.32
CA GLN A 87 -4.27 16.35 -15.03
C GLN A 87 -2.95 17.09 -14.86
N GLN A 88 -1.83 16.39 -14.87
CA GLN A 88 -0.53 17.01 -14.68
C GLN A 88 -0.09 17.81 -15.90
N THR A 89 0.82 18.75 -15.69
CA THR A 89 1.42 19.58 -16.71
C THR A 89 2.93 19.37 -16.73
N SER A 90 3.62 19.96 -17.71
CA SER A 90 5.07 19.95 -17.75
C SER A 90 5.70 20.60 -16.50
N GLU A 91 5.03 21.60 -15.93
CA GLU A 91 5.48 22.25 -14.70
C GLU A 91 5.35 21.35 -13.49
N THR A 92 4.26 20.60 -13.36
CA THR A 92 4.01 19.75 -12.21
C THR A 92 4.75 18.42 -12.27
N LEU A 93 5.42 18.13 -13.38
CA LEU A 93 6.27 16.95 -13.55
C LEU A 93 7.74 17.30 -13.83
N GLY A 94 8.09 18.59 -13.90
CA GLY A 94 9.36 19.05 -14.44
C GLY A 94 10.48 19.21 -13.42
N SER A 95 10.22 19.10 -12.12
CA SER A 95 11.24 19.27 -11.08
C SER A 95 11.11 18.24 -9.99
N VAL A 96 12.16 18.10 -9.18
CA VAL A 96 12.14 17.20 -8.02
C VAL A 96 11.07 17.65 -7.01
N GLU A 97 10.95 18.94 -6.77
CA GLU A 97 9.93 19.49 -5.87
C GLU A 97 8.52 19.26 -6.38
N ALA A 98 8.32 19.42 -7.68
CA ALA A 98 7.02 19.16 -8.31
C ALA A 98 6.63 17.69 -8.20
N LYS A 99 7.57 16.78 -8.43
CA LYS A 99 7.34 15.34 -8.30
C LYS A 99 7.04 14.95 -6.84
N GLU A 100 7.68 15.58 -5.88
CA GLU A 100 7.40 15.34 -4.46
C GLU A 100 5.99 15.83 -4.07
N LYS A 101 5.56 16.96 -4.58
CA LYS A 101 4.19 17.44 -4.39
C LYS A 101 3.18 16.48 -5.00
N LEU A 102 3.47 15.96 -6.18
CA LEU A 102 2.61 14.97 -6.84
C LEU A 102 2.54 13.69 -6.00
N ARG A 103 3.66 13.22 -5.48
CA ARG A 103 3.68 12.04 -4.60
C ARG A 103 2.80 12.23 -3.38
N GLN A 104 2.89 13.37 -2.73
CA GLN A 104 2.07 13.70 -1.55
C GLN A 104 0.59 13.79 -1.90
N GLU A 105 0.26 14.41 -3.03
CA GLU A 105 -1.12 14.49 -3.49
C GLU A 105 -1.68 13.12 -3.85
N ALA A 106 -0.89 12.29 -4.52
CA ALA A 106 -1.26 10.92 -4.84
C ALA A 106 -1.53 10.11 -3.56
N LEU A 107 -0.65 10.21 -2.58
CA LEU A 107 -0.84 9.53 -1.29
C LEU A 107 -2.13 9.99 -0.62
N LYS A 108 -2.36 11.29 -0.57
CA LYS A 108 -3.58 11.86 0.02
C LYS A 108 -4.84 11.30 -0.64
N GLN A 109 -4.86 11.27 -1.96
CA GLN A 109 -6.03 10.77 -2.71
C GLN A 109 -6.24 9.27 -2.49
N ILE A 110 -5.18 8.47 -2.46
CA ILE A 110 -5.31 7.03 -2.22
C ILE A 110 -5.78 6.76 -0.77
N ARG A 111 -5.28 7.49 0.20
CA ARG A 111 -5.75 7.39 1.58
C ARG A 111 -7.23 7.75 1.70
N GLN A 112 -7.69 8.73 0.93
CA GLN A 112 -9.11 9.09 0.89
C GLN A 112 -9.95 7.98 0.26
N VAL A 113 -9.50 7.40 -0.86
CA VAL A 113 -10.18 6.27 -1.51
C VAL A 113 -10.32 5.12 -0.52
N MET A 114 -9.25 4.76 0.18
CA MET A 114 -9.29 3.66 1.13
C MET A 114 -10.18 3.97 2.34
N SER A 115 -10.18 5.21 2.83
CA SER A 115 -11.06 5.63 3.92
C SER A 115 -12.53 5.54 3.52
N ASP A 116 -12.86 5.92 2.29
CA ASP A 116 -14.22 5.85 1.78
C ASP A 116 -14.70 4.40 1.62
N GLU A 117 -13.80 3.50 1.20
CA GLU A 117 -14.15 2.10 0.95
C GLU A 117 -14.10 1.22 2.20
N THR A 118 -13.19 1.49 3.13
CA THR A 118 -12.93 0.59 4.26
C THR A 118 -13.13 1.23 5.63
N GLY A 119 -13.27 2.55 5.68
CA GLY A 119 -13.34 3.30 6.94
C GLY A 119 -11.98 3.68 7.51
N LYS A 120 -10.88 3.26 6.88
CA LYS A 120 -9.52 3.55 7.33
C LYS A 120 -8.62 3.87 6.14
N PRO A 121 -7.61 4.75 6.31
CA PRO A 121 -6.73 5.14 5.19
C PRO A 121 -5.81 4.02 4.68
N MET A 122 -5.51 3.01 5.44
CA MET A 122 -4.80 1.78 5.09
C MET A 122 -3.37 1.95 4.54
N VAL A 123 -3.09 3.00 3.78
CA VAL A 123 -1.80 3.24 3.12
C VAL A 123 -0.99 4.23 3.94
N ASP A 124 0.25 3.86 4.26
CA ASP A 124 1.16 4.69 5.03
C ASP A 124 1.98 5.63 4.15
N ASP A 125 2.37 5.16 2.98
CA ASP A 125 3.17 5.96 2.04
C ASP A 125 3.00 5.45 0.61
N LEU A 126 3.33 6.31 -0.34
CA LEU A 126 3.36 6.02 -1.76
C LEU A 126 4.73 6.37 -2.31
N LEU A 127 5.32 5.45 -3.04
CA LEU A 127 6.66 5.60 -3.60
C LEU A 127 6.60 5.53 -5.12
N PHE A 128 7.26 6.48 -5.77
CA PHE A 128 7.61 6.34 -7.17
C PHE A 128 8.92 5.55 -7.28
N ASN A 129 8.83 4.28 -7.63
CA ASN A 129 10.03 3.48 -7.92
C ASN A 129 10.70 3.97 -9.21
N ASN A 130 9.88 4.49 -10.11
CA ASN A 130 10.31 5.12 -11.33
C ASN A 130 9.24 6.09 -11.81
N LEU A 131 9.64 7.25 -12.30
CA LEU A 131 8.74 8.22 -12.91
C LEU A 131 9.47 8.87 -14.09
N ILE A 132 9.10 8.46 -15.29
CA ILE A 132 9.67 8.95 -16.54
C ILE A 132 8.62 9.78 -17.25
N VAL A 133 9.02 10.96 -17.69
CA VAL A 133 8.19 11.87 -18.48
C VAL A 133 8.89 12.21 -19.79
N GLN A 134 8.13 12.25 -20.86
CA GLN A 134 8.65 12.54 -22.19
C GLN A 134 7.79 13.58 -22.90
#